data_4f9160833bd8a816e292c56485112a86
#
_entry.id   4f9160833bd8a816e292c56485112a86
#
_cell.length_a   1.000
_cell.length_b   1.000
_cell.length_c   1.000
_cell.angle_alpha   90.00
_cell.angle_beta   90.00
_cell.angle_gamma   90.00
#
_symmetry.space_group_name_H-M   'P 1'
#
loop_
_entity.id
_entity.type
_entity.pdbx_description
1 polymer ?
#
loop_
_entity_poly.entity_id
_entity_poly.type
_entity_poly.pdbx_seq_one_letter_code
_entity_poly.pdbx_strand_id
1 'polypeptide(L)'
;MDRPGRSGRESESMEKRERKRKRIVALVCLGVALAAMGLVFWFVGKPMLQFVSQPDRFREWVDTHGIWGRLAFLGMMMLQVFVAIIPGEPLEIGAGYAFGILEGTLLCVLGTTLSSIAIFLFVKKFGMRFVTLFIAEEKIHSLKFLQNARRLNLIAFILFFIPGTPKDVLTYIVGLTPMRLRTWVLITTVARIPSVITSTIGGDALGTQNYLFAVIVFVATAAISGLGVLVYRKITQHHQRKERERQAMEQGAEPAGRKTTV
;
A
#
# COMPACT_ATOMS: atom_id res chain seq x y z
N MET A 1 -18.08 34.40 -46.86
CA MET A 1 -17.85 32.93 -46.99
C MET A 1 -16.82 32.54 -45.92
N ASP A 2 -17.30 32.34 -44.71
CA ASP A 2 -16.49 32.13 -43.54
C ASP A 2 -16.13 30.64 -43.44
N ARG A 3 -14.85 30.35 -43.24
CA ARG A 3 -14.32 28.95 -43.25
C ARG A 3 -14.55 28.32 -41.83
N PRO A 4 -15.45 27.36 -41.67
CA PRO A 4 -15.81 26.80 -40.37
C PRO A 4 -14.81 25.79 -39.80
N GLY A 5 -13.54 25.84 -40.24
CA GLY A 5 -12.55 24.85 -39.82
C GLY A 5 -11.40 25.35 -38.92
N ARG A 6 -11.31 26.66 -38.66
CA ARG A 6 -10.16 27.26 -37.98
C ARG A 6 -10.37 27.33 -36.45
N SER A 7 -11.55 27.69 -35.98
CA SER A 7 -11.84 27.82 -34.54
C SER A 7 -11.84 26.46 -33.80
N GLY A 8 -12.29 25.39 -34.46
CA GLY A 8 -12.27 24.03 -33.89
C GLY A 8 -10.86 23.45 -33.70
N ARG A 9 -9.94 23.76 -34.62
CA ARG A 9 -8.54 23.32 -34.50
C ARG A 9 -7.76 24.12 -33.44
N GLU A 10 -8.06 25.37 -33.25
CA GLU A 10 -7.43 26.22 -32.23
C GLU A 10 -7.90 25.83 -30.82
N SER A 11 -9.19 25.55 -30.62
CA SER A 11 -9.71 25.04 -29.33
C SER A 11 -9.13 23.68 -28.98
N GLU A 12 -9.04 22.75 -29.93
CA GLU A 12 -8.45 21.42 -29.72
C GLU A 12 -6.94 21.48 -29.39
N SER A 13 -6.22 22.42 -30.03
CA SER A 13 -4.79 22.63 -29.77
C SER A 13 -4.56 23.26 -28.39
N MET A 14 -5.41 24.16 -27.96
CA MET A 14 -5.36 24.78 -26.61
C MET A 14 -5.67 23.75 -25.52
N GLU A 15 -6.68 22.92 -25.71
CA GLU A 15 -7.01 21.86 -24.77
C GLU A 15 -5.89 20.82 -24.65
N LYS A 16 -5.24 20.43 -25.74
CA LYS A 16 -4.08 19.55 -25.73
C LYS A 16 -2.88 20.17 -25.01
N ARG A 17 -2.64 21.48 -25.17
CA ARG A 17 -1.59 22.22 -24.46
C ARG A 17 -1.88 22.32 -22.95
N GLU A 18 -3.10 22.62 -22.56
CA GLU A 18 -3.49 22.63 -21.14
C GLU A 18 -3.37 21.26 -20.47
N ARG A 19 -3.82 20.20 -21.12
CA ARG A 19 -3.66 18.82 -20.64
C ARG A 19 -2.18 18.44 -20.50
N LYS A 20 -1.32 18.85 -21.45
CA LYS A 20 0.13 18.63 -21.38
C LYS A 20 0.76 19.40 -20.21
N ARG A 21 0.40 20.68 -20.02
CA ARG A 21 0.87 21.50 -18.90
C ARG A 21 0.44 20.92 -17.54
N LYS A 22 -0.82 20.52 -17.40
CA LYS A 22 -1.33 19.86 -16.20
C LYS A 22 -0.56 18.57 -15.88
N ARG A 23 -0.27 17.75 -16.90
CA ARG A 23 0.54 16.52 -16.73
C ARG A 23 1.99 16.83 -16.30
N ILE A 24 2.62 17.83 -16.89
CA ILE A 24 4.00 18.22 -16.52
C ILE A 24 4.04 18.70 -15.07
N VAL A 25 3.11 19.59 -14.67
CA VAL A 25 3.02 20.07 -13.28
C VAL A 25 2.82 18.91 -12.31
N ALA A 26 1.95 17.98 -12.66
CA ALA A 26 1.68 16.82 -11.82
C ALA A 26 2.91 15.88 -11.72
N LEU A 27 3.65 15.66 -12.82
CA LEU A 27 4.91 14.89 -12.80
C LEU A 27 5.99 15.58 -11.95
N VAL A 28 6.10 16.90 -12.05
CA VAL A 28 7.02 17.68 -11.22
C VAL A 28 6.63 17.58 -9.75
N CYS A 29 5.35 17.75 -9.41
CA CYS A 29 4.87 17.58 -8.02
C CYS A 29 5.13 16.17 -7.48
N LEU A 30 4.93 15.13 -8.31
CA LEU A 30 5.26 13.76 -7.95
C LEU A 30 6.77 13.57 -7.73
N GLY A 31 7.60 14.12 -8.63
CA GLY A 31 9.05 14.07 -8.50
C GLY A 31 9.54 14.77 -7.23
N VAL A 32 8.99 15.94 -6.91
CA VAL A 32 9.30 16.69 -5.68
C VAL A 32 8.85 15.89 -4.44
N ALA A 33 7.66 15.27 -4.47
CA ALA A 33 7.17 14.45 -3.37
C ALA A 33 8.06 13.21 -3.14
N LEU A 34 8.46 12.52 -4.21
CA LEU A 34 9.39 11.39 -4.13
C LEU A 34 10.78 11.80 -3.64
N ALA A 35 11.29 12.93 -4.10
CA ALA A 35 12.57 13.49 -3.62
C ALA A 35 12.50 13.86 -2.14
N ALA A 36 11.42 14.52 -1.70
CA ALA A 36 11.20 14.84 -0.29
C ALA A 36 11.10 13.56 0.57
N MET A 37 10.40 12.53 0.08
CA MET A 37 10.30 11.24 0.76
C MET A 37 11.66 10.53 0.84
N GLY A 38 12.48 10.60 -0.23
CA GLY A 38 13.86 10.10 -0.24
C GLY A 38 14.77 10.84 0.75
N LEU A 39 14.63 12.16 0.86
CA LEU A 39 15.34 12.96 1.85
C LEU A 39 14.95 12.58 3.28
N VAL A 40 13.65 12.43 3.55
CA VAL A 40 13.17 11.97 4.87
C VAL A 40 13.69 10.57 5.17
N PHE A 41 13.69 9.67 4.19
CA PHE A 41 14.31 8.34 4.35
C PHE A 41 15.80 8.46 4.70
N TRP A 42 16.54 9.29 4.00
CA TRP A 42 17.99 9.43 4.22
C TRP A 42 18.34 10.02 5.58
N PHE A 43 17.63 11.10 5.98
CA PHE A 43 17.95 11.83 7.22
C PHE A 43 17.28 11.22 8.47
N VAL A 44 16.16 10.56 8.33
CA VAL A 44 15.38 10.01 9.46
C VAL A 44 15.25 8.50 9.39
N GLY A 45 14.82 7.96 8.25
CA GLY A 45 14.57 6.53 8.09
C GLY A 45 15.83 5.70 8.25
N LYS A 46 16.93 6.09 7.59
CA LYS A 46 18.21 5.37 7.69
C LYS A 46 18.78 5.37 9.11
N PRO A 47 18.92 6.52 9.81
CA PRO A 47 19.35 6.51 11.22
C PRO A 47 18.43 5.72 12.14
N MET A 48 17.12 5.81 11.93
CA MET A 48 16.13 5.05 12.68
C MET A 48 16.31 3.53 12.51
N LEU A 49 16.48 3.07 11.27
CA LEU A 49 16.75 1.66 10.98
C LEU A 49 18.09 1.21 11.57
N GLN A 50 19.13 2.04 11.49
CA GLN A 50 20.43 1.73 12.09
C GLN A 50 20.35 1.62 13.60
N PHE A 51 19.56 2.47 14.26
CA PHE A 51 19.34 2.43 15.70
C PHE A 51 18.62 1.13 16.13
N VAL A 52 17.53 0.78 15.44
CA VAL A 52 16.79 -0.47 15.71
C VAL A 52 17.61 -1.72 15.34
N SER A 53 18.52 -1.61 14.37
CA SER A 53 19.43 -2.69 13.99
C SER A 53 20.59 -2.92 15.00
N GLN A 54 20.66 -2.10 16.05
CA GLN A 54 21.54 -2.33 17.20
C GLN A 54 20.68 -2.77 18.40
N PRO A 55 20.28 -4.04 18.46
CA PRO A 55 19.18 -4.49 19.31
C PRO A 55 19.45 -4.26 20.80
N ASP A 56 20.69 -4.46 21.26
CA ASP A 56 21.05 -4.25 22.67
C ASP A 56 20.95 -2.78 23.07
N ARG A 57 21.43 -1.87 22.23
CA ARG A 57 21.33 -0.42 22.46
C ARG A 57 19.87 0.05 22.42
N PHE A 58 19.09 -0.51 21.50
CA PHE A 58 17.68 -0.16 21.37
C PHE A 58 16.90 -0.62 22.61
N ARG A 59 17.14 -1.84 23.08
CA ARG A 59 16.53 -2.37 24.30
C ARG A 59 16.91 -1.55 25.52
N GLU A 60 18.21 -1.30 25.74
CA GLU A 60 18.69 -0.48 26.86
C GLU A 60 18.08 0.92 26.84
N TRP A 61 17.97 1.54 25.66
CA TRP A 61 17.35 2.84 25.51
C TRP A 61 15.87 2.82 25.87
N VAL A 62 15.12 1.80 25.45
CA VAL A 62 13.72 1.63 25.79
C VAL A 62 13.53 1.43 27.30
N ASP A 63 14.36 0.58 27.92
CA ASP A 63 14.29 0.28 29.34
C ASP A 63 14.59 1.52 30.19
N THR A 64 15.56 2.32 29.80
CA THR A 64 15.94 3.56 30.51
C THR A 64 14.90 4.67 30.38
N HIS A 65 14.17 4.74 29.26
CA HIS A 65 13.18 5.78 29.00
C HIS A 65 11.73 5.37 29.35
N GLY A 66 11.49 4.14 29.73
CA GLY A 66 10.18 3.63 30.16
C GLY A 66 9.05 3.96 29.17
N ILE A 67 8.04 4.70 29.63
CA ILE A 67 6.88 5.07 28.79
C ILE A 67 7.27 5.97 27.60
N TRP A 68 8.24 6.83 27.76
CA TRP A 68 8.71 7.72 26.70
C TRP A 68 9.39 6.94 25.56
N GLY A 69 10.11 5.85 25.91
CA GLY A 69 10.67 4.93 24.92
C GLY A 69 9.57 4.26 24.07
N ARG A 70 8.47 3.87 24.70
CA ARG A 70 7.30 3.28 24.04
C ARG A 70 6.59 4.28 23.11
N LEU A 71 6.39 5.51 23.58
CA LEU A 71 5.79 6.58 22.77
C LEU A 71 6.67 6.97 21.59
N ALA A 72 7.97 7.05 21.80
CA ALA A 72 8.91 7.33 20.70
C ALA A 72 8.91 6.19 19.67
N PHE A 73 8.90 4.92 20.11
CA PHE A 73 8.77 3.79 19.21
C PHE A 73 7.44 3.83 18.42
N LEU A 74 6.34 4.15 19.08
CA LEU A 74 5.06 4.35 18.43
C LEU A 74 5.14 5.43 17.33
N GLY A 75 5.81 6.55 17.64
CA GLY A 75 6.12 7.61 16.67
C GLY A 75 6.96 7.12 15.50
N MET A 76 7.96 6.29 15.73
CA MET A 76 8.78 5.67 14.69
C MET A 76 7.93 4.76 13.79
N MET A 77 7.06 3.92 14.39
CA MET A 77 6.12 3.07 13.65
C MET A 77 5.13 3.90 12.82
N MET A 78 4.66 5.03 13.35
CA MET A 78 3.81 5.93 12.59
C MET A 78 4.55 6.55 11.42
N LEU A 79 5.74 7.06 11.64
CA LEU A 79 6.56 7.74 10.64
C LEU A 79 6.90 6.81 9.47
N GLN A 80 7.29 5.54 9.73
CA GLN A 80 7.63 4.60 8.68
C GLN A 80 6.44 4.33 7.74
N VAL A 81 5.20 4.23 8.28
CA VAL A 81 4.00 4.03 7.44
C VAL A 81 3.73 5.26 6.57
N PHE A 82 3.92 6.48 7.12
CA PHE A 82 3.81 7.73 6.35
C PHE A 82 4.87 7.81 5.23
N VAL A 83 6.07 7.39 5.52
CA VAL A 83 7.19 7.40 4.56
C VAL A 83 7.26 6.07 3.79
N ALA A 84 6.25 5.40 3.50
CA ALA A 84 6.06 4.10 2.82
C ALA A 84 7.28 3.41 2.15
N ILE A 85 8.42 4.10 2.00
CA ILE A 85 9.71 3.60 1.51
C ILE A 85 10.50 2.94 2.65
N ILE A 86 10.24 3.33 3.91
CA ILE A 86 10.92 2.74 5.07
C ILE A 86 10.30 1.35 5.31
N PRO A 87 11.09 0.27 5.26
CA PRO A 87 10.55 -1.07 5.53
C PRO A 87 10.13 -1.18 7.00
N GLY A 88 8.91 -1.67 7.25
CA GLY A 88 8.37 -1.83 8.61
C GLY A 88 8.88 -3.06 9.34
N GLU A 89 9.24 -4.13 8.61
CA GLU A 89 9.66 -5.41 9.19
C GLU A 89 10.85 -5.30 10.16
N PRO A 90 11.93 -4.51 9.88
CA PRO A 90 13.00 -4.32 10.87
C PRO A 90 12.52 -3.71 12.19
N LEU A 91 11.54 -2.80 12.14
CA LEU A 91 10.97 -2.20 13.35
C LEU A 91 10.11 -3.22 14.12
N GLU A 92 9.33 -4.04 13.40
CA GLU A 92 8.52 -5.11 14.03
C GLU A 92 9.43 -6.14 14.73
N ILE A 93 10.54 -6.54 14.09
CA ILE A 93 11.55 -7.42 14.69
C ILE A 93 12.21 -6.74 15.89
N GLY A 94 12.62 -5.48 15.75
CA GLY A 94 13.17 -4.69 16.84
C GLY A 94 12.20 -4.53 18.02
N ALA A 95 10.90 -4.40 17.74
CA ALA A 95 9.86 -4.36 18.78
C ALA A 95 9.78 -5.67 19.54
N GLY A 96 9.81 -6.81 18.84
CA GLY A 96 9.85 -8.13 19.50
C GLY A 96 11.07 -8.29 20.39
N TYR A 97 12.24 -7.85 19.91
CA TYR A 97 13.50 -7.90 20.66
C TYR A 97 13.45 -7.04 21.95
N ALA A 98 12.97 -5.79 21.85
CA ALA A 98 13.02 -4.83 22.94
C ALA A 98 11.84 -4.96 23.93
N PHE A 99 10.64 -5.22 23.43
CA PHE A 99 9.40 -5.22 24.23
C PHE A 99 8.81 -6.63 24.43
N GLY A 100 9.37 -7.64 23.77
CA GLY A 100 8.79 -8.99 23.74
C GLY A 100 7.58 -9.11 22.79
N ILE A 101 7.01 -10.30 22.72
CA ILE A 101 5.97 -10.65 21.73
C ILE A 101 4.71 -9.81 21.91
N LEU A 102 4.14 -9.78 23.10
CA LEU A 102 2.83 -9.18 23.33
C LEU A 102 2.86 -7.66 23.23
N GLU A 103 3.74 -7.01 23.97
CA GLU A 103 3.85 -5.55 23.96
C GLU A 103 4.35 -5.03 22.61
N GLY A 104 5.37 -5.69 22.04
CA GLY A 104 5.88 -5.35 20.71
C GLY A 104 4.81 -5.45 19.62
N THR A 105 4.02 -6.54 19.61
CA THR A 105 2.89 -6.69 18.67
C THR A 105 1.86 -5.58 18.88
N LEU A 106 1.48 -5.28 20.11
CA LEU A 106 0.49 -4.25 20.42
C LEU A 106 0.95 -2.87 19.92
N LEU A 107 2.19 -2.48 20.21
CA LEU A 107 2.74 -1.20 19.78
C LEU A 107 2.82 -1.10 18.24
N CYS A 108 3.26 -2.17 17.57
CA CYS A 108 3.30 -2.21 16.10
C CYS A 108 1.90 -2.11 15.48
N VAL A 109 0.93 -2.88 15.98
CA VAL A 109 -0.45 -2.85 15.47
C VAL A 109 -1.10 -1.49 15.73
N LEU A 110 -0.92 -0.90 16.92
CA LEU A 110 -1.43 0.43 17.23
C LEU A 110 -0.81 1.50 16.31
N GLY A 111 0.53 1.54 16.19
CA GLY A 111 1.22 2.52 15.37
C GLY A 111 0.81 2.44 13.89
N THR A 112 0.80 1.24 13.33
CA THR A 112 0.40 1.04 11.92
C THR A 112 -1.08 1.32 11.68
N THR A 113 -1.96 1.00 12.64
CA THR A 113 -3.40 1.30 12.53
C THR A 113 -3.66 2.80 12.58
N LEU A 114 -3.08 3.52 13.54
CA LEU A 114 -3.22 4.98 13.67
C LEU A 114 -2.72 5.70 12.42
N SER A 115 -1.56 5.31 11.90
CA SER A 115 -1.03 5.87 10.65
C SER A 115 -1.92 5.55 9.45
N SER A 116 -2.41 4.31 9.36
CA SER A 116 -3.30 3.90 8.27
C SER A 116 -4.62 4.69 8.28
N ILE A 117 -5.15 5.01 9.45
CA ILE A 117 -6.32 5.89 9.59
C ILE A 117 -6.00 7.29 9.10
N ALA A 118 -4.90 7.87 9.57
CA ALA A 118 -4.50 9.23 9.21
C ALA A 118 -4.25 9.36 7.70
N ILE A 119 -3.50 8.43 7.10
CA ILE A 119 -3.24 8.39 5.66
C ILE A 119 -4.55 8.22 4.88
N PHE A 120 -5.40 7.28 5.27
CA PHE A 120 -6.67 7.04 4.61
C PHE A 120 -7.55 8.31 4.58
N LEU A 121 -7.69 8.99 5.71
CA LEU A 121 -8.46 10.23 5.82
C LEU A 121 -7.84 11.36 4.99
N PHE A 122 -6.51 11.50 5.05
CA PHE A 122 -5.78 12.48 4.26
C PHE A 122 -5.97 12.25 2.75
N VAL A 123 -5.74 11.02 2.30
CA VAL A 123 -5.89 10.68 0.88
C VAL A 123 -7.34 10.79 0.44
N LYS A 124 -8.30 10.40 1.26
CA LYS A 124 -9.73 10.52 0.96
C LYS A 124 -10.16 11.97 0.79
N LYS A 125 -9.57 12.89 1.57
CA LYS A 125 -9.89 14.33 1.50
C LYS A 125 -9.20 15.03 0.34
N PHE A 126 -7.92 14.72 0.10
CA PHE A 126 -7.08 15.45 -0.85
C PHE A 126 -6.70 14.64 -2.09
N GLY A 127 -6.67 13.32 -1.99
CA GLY A 127 -6.12 12.42 -3.00
C GLY A 127 -6.89 12.44 -4.32
N MET A 128 -8.22 12.55 -4.31
CA MET A 128 -9.00 12.65 -5.55
C MET A 128 -8.64 13.88 -6.37
N ARG A 129 -8.44 15.04 -5.74
CA ARG A 129 -7.98 16.25 -6.42
C ARG A 129 -6.61 16.06 -7.09
N PHE A 130 -5.75 15.26 -6.45
CA PHE A 130 -4.43 14.96 -7.00
C PHE A 130 -4.51 13.96 -8.15
N VAL A 131 -5.31 12.91 -8.01
CA VAL A 131 -5.46 11.88 -9.04
C VAL A 131 -6.15 12.39 -10.30
N THR A 132 -7.14 13.29 -10.17
CA THR A 132 -7.82 13.89 -11.32
C THR A 132 -6.94 14.80 -12.17
N LEU A 133 -5.76 15.22 -11.66
CA LEU A 133 -4.76 15.92 -12.47
C LEU A 133 -4.10 14.98 -13.51
N PHE A 134 -4.03 13.68 -13.22
CA PHE A 134 -3.36 12.69 -14.06
C PHE A 134 -4.31 11.81 -14.87
N ILE A 135 -5.46 11.49 -14.30
CA ILE A 135 -6.42 10.54 -14.85
C ILE A 135 -7.77 11.24 -14.94
N ALA A 136 -8.40 11.22 -16.11
CA ALA A 136 -9.75 11.75 -16.28
C ALA A 136 -10.71 11.01 -15.33
N GLU A 137 -11.61 11.76 -14.71
CA GLU A 137 -12.55 11.28 -13.68
C GLU A 137 -13.40 10.10 -14.19
N GLU A 138 -13.78 10.16 -15.47
CA GLU A 138 -14.52 9.09 -16.16
C GLU A 138 -13.73 7.77 -16.19
N LYS A 139 -12.38 7.81 -16.32
CA LYS A 139 -11.53 6.62 -16.30
C LYS A 139 -11.43 6.02 -14.90
N ILE A 140 -11.45 6.86 -13.87
CA ILE A 140 -11.44 6.37 -12.48
C ILE A 140 -12.76 5.63 -12.20
N HIS A 141 -13.88 6.19 -12.63
CA HIS A 141 -15.19 5.56 -12.51
C HIS A 141 -15.36 4.31 -13.38
N SER A 142 -14.64 4.20 -14.49
CA SER A 142 -14.68 3.03 -15.38
C SER A 142 -13.91 1.81 -14.84
N LEU A 143 -13.08 1.94 -13.80
CA LEU A 143 -12.41 0.82 -13.15
C LEU A 143 -13.41 -0.02 -12.36
N LYS A 144 -14.07 -0.95 -13.06
CA LYS A 144 -15.13 -1.85 -12.52
C LYS A 144 -14.73 -2.59 -11.23
N PHE A 145 -13.44 -2.86 -11.01
CA PHE A 145 -12.97 -3.54 -9.81
C PHE A 145 -13.05 -2.64 -8.55
N LEU A 146 -12.97 -1.30 -8.72
CA LEU A 146 -13.14 -0.33 -7.64
C LEU A 146 -14.61 -0.15 -7.23
N GLN A 147 -15.56 -0.49 -8.10
CA GLN A 147 -16.99 -0.31 -7.86
C GLN A 147 -17.59 -1.45 -7.00
N ASN A 148 -16.97 -2.62 -6.98
CA ASN A 148 -17.45 -3.73 -6.17
C ASN A 148 -16.77 -3.74 -4.79
N ALA A 149 -17.43 -3.12 -3.81
CA ALA A 149 -16.92 -2.96 -2.46
C ALA A 149 -16.54 -4.31 -1.79
N ARG A 150 -17.32 -5.38 -2.02
CA ARG A 150 -17.01 -6.72 -1.43
C ARG A 150 -15.71 -7.28 -2.00
N ARG A 151 -15.52 -7.19 -3.32
CA ARG A 151 -14.31 -7.70 -4.01
C ARG A 151 -13.10 -6.90 -3.61
N LEU A 152 -13.24 -5.57 -3.50
CA LEU A 152 -12.18 -4.66 -3.05
C LEU A 152 -11.76 -4.98 -1.61
N ASN A 153 -12.71 -5.17 -0.69
CA ASN A 153 -12.44 -5.50 0.70
C ASN A 153 -11.69 -6.85 0.83
N LEU A 154 -12.11 -7.86 0.05
CA LEU A 154 -11.46 -9.17 0.06
C LEU A 154 -10.02 -9.10 -0.48
N ILE A 155 -9.80 -8.39 -1.60
CA ILE A 155 -8.47 -8.20 -2.18
C ILE A 155 -7.57 -7.45 -1.19
N ALA A 156 -8.06 -6.36 -0.59
CA ALA A 156 -7.32 -5.61 0.41
C ALA A 156 -6.97 -6.51 1.62
N PHE A 157 -7.93 -7.28 2.14
CA PHE A 157 -7.69 -8.19 3.24
C PHE A 157 -6.61 -9.23 2.91
N ILE A 158 -6.69 -9.88 1.74
CA ILE A 158 -5.71 -10.89 1.31
C ILE A 158 -4.32 -10.26 1.16
N LEU A 159 -4.21 -9.08 0.53
CA LEU A 159 -2.93 -8.39 0.35
C LEU A 159 -2.31 -7.99 1.68
N PHE A 160 -3.11 -7.56 2.66
CA PHE A 160 -2.60 -7.21 3.98
C PHE A 160 -2.28 -8.42 4.86
N PHE A 161 -2.94 -9.54 4.62
CA PHE A 161 -2.68 -10.79 5.32
C PHE A 161 -1.35 -11.43 4.91
N ILE A 162 -0.97 -11.30 3.62
CA ILE A 162 0.27 -11.90 3.10
C ILE A 162 1.48 -11.12 3.60
N PRO A 163 2.44 -11.76 4.32
CA PRO A 163 3.71 -11.12 4.68
C PRO A 163 4.51 -10.70 3.43
N GLY A 164 5.33 -9.64 3.55
CA GLY A 164 6.17 -9.16 2.44
C GLY A 164 5.45 -8.33 1.38
N THR A 165 4.15 -8.06 1.52
CA THR A 165 3.45 -7.12 0.62
C THR A 165 3.73 -5.68 1.03
N PRO A 166 3.82 -4.71 0.07
CA PRO A 166 4.05 -3.30 0.38
C PRO A 166 2.78 -2.65 0.96
N LYS A 167 2.40 -3.05 2.19
CA LYS A 167 1.15 -2.67 2.87
C LYS A 167 0.99 -1.16 3.00
N ASP A 168 2.08 -0.46 3.25
CA ASP A 168 2.07 0.98 3.49
C ASP A 168 1.78 1.76 2.21
N VAL A 169 2.33 1.33 1.06
CA VAL A 169 1.95 1.87 -0.26
C VAL A 169 0.48 1.58 -0.58
N LEU A 170 0.00 0.37 -0.28
CA LEU A 170 -1.39 -0.01 -0.50
C LEU A 170 -2.36 0.84 0.32
N THR A 171 -1.96 1.31 1.51
CA THR A 171 -2.76 2.23 2.35
C THR A 171 -3.13 3.50 1.60
N TYR A 172 -2.20 4.08 0.83
CA TYR A 172 -2.46 5.26 -0.01
C TYR A 172 -3.43 4.95 -1.14
N ILE A 173 -3.28 3.79 -1.78
CA ILE A 173 -4.17 3.38 -2.88
C ILE A 173 -5.59 3.16 -2.37
N VAL A 174 -5.76 2.49 -1.23
CA VAL A 174 -7.09 2.20 -0.66
C VAL A 174 -7.81 3.49 -0.25
N GLY A 175 -7.10 4.53 0.20
CA GLY A 175 -7.68 5.84 0.48
C GLY A 175 -8.38 6.49 -0.72
N LEU A 176 -8.00 6.13 -1.96
CA LEU A 176 -8.65 6.60 -3.20
C LEU A 176 -9.91 5.81 -3.57
N THR A 177 -10.19 4.73 -2.88
CA THR A 177 -11.32 3.83 -3.18
C THR A 177 -12.59 4.24 -2.43
N PRO A 178 -13.78 3.75 -2.82
CA PRO A 178 -15.03 4.00 -2.11
C PRO A 178 -15.15 3.25 -0.78
N MET A 179 -14.07 2.62 -0.29
CA MET A 179 -14.07 1.88 0.98
C MET A 179 -14.45 2.79 2.15
N ARG A 180 -15.21 2.24 3.11
CA ARG A 180 -15.57 2.95 4.33
C ARG A 180 -14.43 2.86 5.36
N LEU A 181 -14.20 3.93 6.13
CA LEU A 181 -13.14 3.97 7.15
C LEU A 181 -13.24 2.79 8.14
N ARG A 182 -14.44 2.46 8.63
CA ARG A 182 -14.62 1.32 9.57
C ARG A 182 -14.14 0.01 8.99
N THR A 183 -14.48 -0.27 7.71
CA THR A 183 -14.03 -1.47 7.01
C THR A 183 -12.52 -1.46 6.83
N TRP A 184 -11.95 -0.30 6.49
CA TRP A 184 -10.52 -0.13 6.34
C TRP A 184 -9.76 -0.41 7.65
N VAL A 185 -10.22 0.17 8.77
CA VAL A 185 -9.62 -0.05 10.10
C VAL A 185 -9.65 -1.53 10.47
N LEU A 186 -10.78 -2.22 10.28
CA LEU A 186 -10.86 -3.66 10.54
C LEU A 186 -9.88 -4.45 9.68
N ILE A 187 -9.81 -4.17 8.38
CA ILE A 187 -8.91 -4.88 7.47
C ILE A 187 -7.46 -4.63 7.86
N THR A 188 -7.04 -3.37 8.00
CA THR A 188 -5.63 -3.04 8.27
C THR A 188 -5.18 -3.55 9.64
N THR A 189 -6.06 -3.57 10.65
CA THR A 189 -5.73 -4.09 11.97
C THR A 189 -5.68 -5.62 11.96
N VAL A 190 -6.78 -6.28 11.57
CA VAL A 190 -6.91 -7.74 11.69
C VAL A 190 -5.97 -8.47 10.73
N ALA A 191 -5.89 -8.02 9.47
CA ALA A 191 -5.07 -8.70 8.48
C ALA A 191 -3.55 -8.51 8.71
N ARG A 192 -3.12 -7.46 9.43
CA ARG A 192 -1.71 -7.28 9.80
C ARG A 192 -1.27 -8.13 10.98
N ILE A 193 -2.16 -8.48 11.90
CA ILE A 193 -1.81 -9.21 13.13
C ILE A 193 -0.94 -10.44 12.86
N PRO A 194 -1.25 -11.36 11.93
CA PRO A 194 -0.43 -12.55 11.72
C PRO A 194 0.99 -12.24 11.29
N SER A 195 1.18 -11.24 10.40
CA SER A 195 2.53 -10.88 9.95
C SER A 195 3.32 -10.16 11.04
N VAL A 196 2.69 -9.29 11.82
CA VAL A 196 3.34 -8.57 12.92
C VAL A 196 3.73 -9.55 14.03
N ILE A 197 2.85 -10.48 14.39
CA ILE A 197 3.16 -11.52 15.39
C ILE A 197 4.35 -12.36 14.96
N THR A 198 4.44 -12.79 13.69
CA THR A 198 5.58 -13.57 13.24
C THR A 198 6.89 -12.77 13.30
N SER A 199 6.87 -11.49 12.95
CA SER A 199 8.02 -10.60 13.05
C SER A 199 8.45 -10.39 14.52
N THR A 200 7.49 -10.15 15.42
CA THR A 200 7.79 -9.94 16.84
C THR A 200 8.24 -11.22 17.56
N ILE A 201 7.68 -12.39 17.21
CA ILE A 201 8.18 -13.69 17.71
C ILE A 201 9.63 -13.89 17.27
N GLY A 202 9.94 -13.63 16.00
CA GLY A 202 11.32 -13.72 15.50
C GLY A 202 12.27 -12.78 16.25
N GLY A 203 11.82 -11.55 16.52
CA GLY A 203 12.57 -10.56 17.29
C GLY A 203 12.80 -10.97 18.75
N ASP A 204 11.77 -11.45 19.44
CA ASP A 204 11.86 -11.95 20.80
C ASP A 204 12.80 -13.18 20.92
N ALA A 205 12.71 -14.09 19.95
CA ALA A 205 13.61 -15.23 19.86
C ALA A 205 15.09 -14.83 19.70
N LEU A 206 15.35 -13.75 18.95
CA LEU A 206 16.70 -13.16 18.86
C LEU A 206 17.11 -12.53 20.20
N GLY A 207 16.20 -11.85 20.88
CA GLY A 207 16.44 -11.23 22.19
C GLY A 207 16.71 -12.23 23.31
N THR A 208 16.10 -13.41 23.23
CA THR A 208 16.33 -14.52 24.16
C THR A 208 17.47 -15.46 23.73
N GLN A 209 18.23 -15.08 22.70
CA GLN A 209 19.34 -15.84 22.11
C GLN A 209 18.93 -17.24 21.60
N ASN A 210 17.66 -17.46 21.35
CA ASN A 210 17.14 -18.70 20.78
C ASN A 210 17.19 -18.65 19.25
N TYR A 211 18.41 -18.63 18.71
CA TYR A 211 18.66 -18.45 17.28
C TYR A 211 18.03 -19.53 16.42
N LEU A 212 17.99 -20.79 16.91
CA LEU A 212 17.37 -21.89 16.17
C LEU A 212 15.87 -21.63 15.98
N PHE A 213 15.19 -21.22 17.04
CA PHE A 213 13.77 -20.88 16.98
C PHE A 213 13.51 -19.67 16.09
N ALA A 214 14.35 -18.62 16.17
CA ALA A 214 14.27 -17.47 15.27
C ALA A 214 14.37 -17.89 13.79
N VAL A 215 15.35 -18.74 13.44
CA VAL A 215 15.50 -19.26 12.07
C VAL A 215 14.25 -20.03 11.61
N ILE A 216 13.72 -20.92 12.47
CA ILE A 216 12.49 -21.67 12.17
C ILE A 216 11.32 -20.72 11.89
N VAL A 217 11.13 -19.69 12.71
CA VAL A 217 10.06 -18.69 12.54
C VAL A 217 10.22 -17.94 11.21
N PHE A 218 11.41 -17.46 10.89
CA PHE A 218 11.67 -16.76 9.64
C PHE A 218 11.48 -17.64 8.40
N VAL A 219 11.96 -18.89 8.45
CA VAL A 219 11.77 -19.87 7.35
C VAL A 219 10.29 -20.20 7.18
N ALA A 220 9.56 -20.44 8.26
CA ALA A 220 8.12 -20.69 8.21
C ALA A 220 7.35 -19.48 7.64
N THR A 221 7.70 -18.28 8.06
CA THR A 221 7.11 -17.04 7.54
C THR A 221 7.38 -16.86 6.05
N ALA A 222 8.61 -17.10 5.61
CA ALA A 222 8.99 -17.05 4.21
C ALA A 222 8.23 -18.10 3.37
N ALA A 223 8.07 -19.31 3.88
CA ALA A 223 7.29 -20.37 3.23
C ALA A 223 5.80 -19.99 3.09
N ILE A 224 5.20 -19.49 4.16
CA ILE A 224 3.78 -19.02 4.14
C ILE A 224 3.61 -17.86 3.16
N SER A 225 4.55 -16.90 3.14
CA SER A 225 4.54 -15.78 2.20
C SER A 225 4.65 -16.26 0.75
N GLY A 226 5.57 -17.18 0.47
CA GLY A 226 5.74 -17.81 -0.84
C GLY A 226 4.48 -18.53 -1.32
N LEU A 227 3.87 -19.33 -0.45
CA LEU A 227 2.60 -20.00 -0.73
C LEU A 227 1.47 -18.97 -0.99
N GLY A 228 1.38 -17.91 -0.19
CA GLY A 228 0.41 -16.83 -0.38
C GLY A 228 0.55 -16.17 -1.74
N VAL A 229 1.77 -15.86 -2.18
CA VAL A 229 2.04 -15.30 -3.51
C VAL A 229 1.67 -16.27 -4.62
N LEU A 230 1.97 -17.56 -4.47
CA LEU A 230 1.60 -18.59 -5.46
C LEU A 230 0.09 -18.73 -5.60
N VAL A 231 -0.62 -18.78 -4.49
CA VAL A 231 -2.10 -18.82 -4.46
C VAL A 231 -2.69 -17.58 -5.12
N TYR A 232 -2.18 -16.38 -4.77
CA TYR A 232 -2.60 -15.14 -5.37
C TYR A 232 -2.40 -15.12 -6.89
N ARG A 233 -1.21 -15.55 -7.37
CA ARG A 233 -0.93 -15.68 -8.81
C ARG A 233 -1.89 -16.61 -9.51
N LYS A 234 -2.18 -17.78 -8.92
CA LYS A 234 -3.09 -18.77 -9.49
C LYS A 234 -4.53 -18.24 -9.58
N ILE A 235 -5.00 -17.55 -8.53
CA ILE A 235 -6.34 -16.93 -8.53
C ILE A 235 -6.43 -15.83 -9.59
N THR A 236 -5.42 -14.96 -9.68
CA THR A 236 -5.41 -13.85 -10.64
C THR A 236 -5.34 -14.35 -12.08
N GLN A 237 -4.52 -15.37 -12.36
CA GLN A 237 -4.42 -15.97 -13.69
C GLN A 237 -5.74 -16.64 -14.12
N HIS A 238 -6.40 -17.32 -13.19
CA HIS A 238 -7.70 -17.96 -13.46
C HIS A 238 -8.80 -16.94 -13.80
N HIS A 239 -8.79 -15.78 -13.13
CA HIS A 239 -9.73 -14.69 -13.41
C HIS A 239 -9.45 -14.02 -14.76
N GLN A 240 -8.18 -13.75 -15.07
CA GLN A 240 -7.80 -13.17 -16.36
C GLN A 240 -8.13 -14.09 -17.53
N ARG A 241 -7.98 -15.42 -17.34
CA ARG A 241 -8.35 -16.40 -18.36
C ARG A 241 -9.86 -16.38 -18.62
N LYS A 242 -10.68 -16.37 -17.56
CA LYS A 242 -12.14 -16.28 -17.70
C LYS A 242 -12.62 -14.97 -18.33
N GLU A 243 -11.96 -13.86 -18.04
CA GLU A 243 -12.28 -12.57 -18.66
C GLU A 243 -11.91 -12.56 -20.16
N ARG A 244 -10.77 -13.15 -20.53
CA ARG A 244 -10.39 -13.32 -21.96
C ARG A 244 -11.34 -14.24 -22.70
N GLU A 245 -11.75 -15.35 -22.09
CA GLU A 245 -12.73 -16.28 -22.68
C GLU A 245 -14.09 -15.60 -22.87
N ARG A 246 -14.55 -14.78 -21.93
CA ARG A 246 -15.77 -13.98 -22.08
C ARG A 246 -15.67 -12.92 -23.19
N GLN A 247 -14.58 -12.18 -23.25
CA GLN A 247 -14.35 -11.19 -24.31
C GLN A 247 -14.26 -11.84 -25.69
N ALA A 248 -13.64 -13.02 -25.79
CA ALA A 248 -13.59 -13.77 -27.04
C ALA A 248 -14.98 -14.26 -27.48
N MET A 249 -15.84 -14.69 -26.55
CA MET A 249 -17.23 -15.05 -26.85
C MET A 249 -18.08 -13.85 -27.26
N GLU A 250 -17.90 -12.68 -26.61
CA GLU A 250 -18.62 -11.44 -26.96
C GLU A 250 -18.18 -10.92 -28.34
N GLN A 251 -16.91 -11.04 -28.71
CA GLN A 251 -16.40 -10.65 -30.03
C GLN A 251 -16.73 -11.67 -31.13
N GLY A 252 -16.91 -12.94 -30.79
CA GLY A 252 -17.35 -13.99 -31.73
C GLY A 252 -18.86 -14.04 -31.93
N ALA A 253 -19.63 -13.37 -31.12
CA ALA A 253 -21.10 -13.29 -31.16
C ALA A 253 -21.63 -12.06 -31.96
N GLU A 254 -20.76 -11.29 -32.63
CA GLU A 254 -21.23 -10.24 -33.53
C GLU A 254 -21.86 -10.84 -34.75
N PRO A 255 -23.20 -10.69 -34.98
CA PRO A 255 -23.88 -11.35 -36.05
C PRO A 255 -23.41 -10.86 -37.41
N ALA A 256 -22.71 -11.73 -38.15
CA ALA A 256 -22.55 -11.61 -39.58
C ALA A 256 -23.94 -11.66 -40.24
N GLY A 257 -24.62 -10.52 -40.35
CA GLY A 257 -25.94 -10.54 -40.94
C GLY A 257 -26.63 -9.18 -41.03
N ARG A 258 -26.05 -8.25 -41.80
CA ARG A 258 -26.83 -7.25 -42.52
C ARG A 258 -26.18 -6.94 -43.88
N LYS A 259 -26.26 -7.91 -44.78
CA LYS A 259 -26.20 -7.55 -46.22
C LYS A 259 -27.55 -6.90 -46.53
N THR A 260 -27.57 -5.62 -46.64
CA THR A 260 -28.64 -4.86 -47.30
C THR A 260 -28.58 -5.20 -48.78
N THR A 261 -29.54 -6.00 -49.22
CA THR A 261 -29.94 -6.17 -50.62
C THR A 261 -30.84 -4.98 -50.99
N VAL A 262 -30.54 -4.39 -52.15
CA VAL A 262 -31.25 -3.43 -53.02
C VAL A 262 -31.01 -1.97 -52.72
#